data_14581b352e3736505e97f96ef9569d3d
#
_entry.id   14581b352e3736505e97f96ef9569d3d
#
_cell.length_a   1.000
_cell.length_b   1.000
_cell.length_c   1.000
_cell.angle_alpha   90.00
_cell.angle_beta   90.00
_cell.angle_gamma   90.00
#
_symmetry.space_group_name_H-M   'P 1'
#
loop_
_entity.id
_entity.type
_entity.pdbx_description
1 polymer ?
#
loop_
_entity_poly.entity_id
_entity_poly.type
_entity_poly.pdbx_seq_one_letter_code
_entity_poly.pdbx_strand_id
1 'polypeptide(L)'
;GGLLRMGPQSAGAAPGPACYGQRGTLPTTTDANLVLGLLSADYFAGGRIRLDPTAARRAIEEHIAGPLGMTVEQAAAGMYRVACTNMAEGVREVTIKRGRDPREFALIVAGGAGPLHSCLIAADLDIALQIVPRESSVLCAAGMLASDLRHNFVRTFIGRFPDIDWTRLGSVVAALQGDGNKMLAQENV
;
A
#
# COMPACT_ATOMS: atom_id res chain seq x y z
N GLY A 1 21.89 -17.71 7.88
CA GLY A 1 21.69 -17.89 6.53
C GLY A 1 22.01 -16.81 5.51
N GLY A 2 22.50 -15.59 5.81
CA GLY A 2 23.03 -14.64 4.81
C GLY A 2 22.08 -14.10 3.73
N LEU A 3 20.77 -14.27 3.88
CA LEU A 3 19.77 -13.77 2.92
C LEU A 3 19.03 -12.55 3.48
N LEU A 4 18.91 -11.50 2.66
CA LEU A 4 18.06 -10.37 2.96
C LEU A 4 16.59 -10.81 2.96
N ARG A 5 15.88 -10.45 4.01
CA ARG A 5 14.44 -10.69 4.15
C ARG A 5 13.72 -9.38 4.46
N MET A 6 12.52 -9.24 3.93
CA MET A 6 11.62 -8.14 4.25
C MET A 6 10.34 -8.67 4.86
N GLY A 7 9.92 -8.06 5.98
CA GLY A 7 8.74 -8.51 6.71
C GLY A 7 8.93 -9.87 7.43
N PRO A 8 7.84 -10.38 8.00
CA PRO A 8 6.49 -9.83 8.01
C PRO A 8 6.29 -8.64 8.98
N GLN A 9 7.28 -8.35 9.84
CA GLN A 9 7.18 -7.28 10.82
C GLN A 9 7.29 -5.90 10.17
N SER A 10 6.45 -4.96 10.59
CA SER A 10 6.53 -3.55 10.20
C SER A 10 7.10 -2.74 11.35
N ALA A 11 7.96 -1.78 11.04
CA ALA A 11 8.43 -0.81 12.03
C ALA A 11 7.33 0.20 12.43
N GLY A 12 6.24 0.26 11.67
CA GLY A 12 5.17 1.21 11.90
C GLY A 12 5.61 2.66 11.75
N ALA A 13 4.85 3.58 12.35
CA ALA A 13 5.21 4.98 12.44
C ALA A 13 6.05 5.29 13.70
N ALA A 14 5.86 4.51 14.76
CA ALA A 14 6.61 4.59 16.01
C ALA A 14 6.95 3.15 16.49
N PRO A 15 8.24 2.84 16.73
CA PRO A 15 9.41 3.71 16.61
C PRO A 15 9.74 4.12 15.18
N GLY A 16 9.23 3.42 14.17
CA GLY A 16 9.36 3.73 12.75
C GLY A 16 10.76 3.50 12.16
N PRO A 17 11.00 4.01 10.94
CA PRO A 17 12.29 4.03 10.30
C PRO A 17 13.36 4.73 11.15
N ALA A 18 14.61 4.27 11.05
CA ALA A 18 15.72 4.91 11.77
C ALA A 18 15.86 6.39 11.42
N CYS A 19 15.62 6.74 10.15
CA CYS A 19 15.70 8.12 9.66
C CYS A 19 14.60 9.06 10.19
N TYR A 20 13.55 8.54 10.87
CA TYR A 20 12.52 9.41 11.46
C TYR A 20 12.95 10.06 12.77
N GLY A 21 14.06 9.61 13.40
CA GLY A 21 14.51 10.13 14.67
C GLY A 21 13.59 9.82 15.86
N GLN A 22 12.67 8.87 15.72
CA GLN A 22 11.69 8.46 16.73
C GLN A 22 12.08 7.16 17.45
N ARG A 23 13.38 6.99 17.74
CA ARG A 23 13.96 5.83 18.41
C ARG A 23 13.97 4.53 17.59
N GLY A 24 13.61 4.56 16.31
CA GLY A 24 13.83 3.44 15.39
C GLY A 24 15.34 3.20 15.23
N THR A 25 15.77 1.93 15.34
CA THR A 25 17.18 1.53 15.18
C THR A 25 17.36 0.52 14.07
N LEU A 26 16.29 -0.17 13.67
CA LEU A 26 16.35 -1.17 12.62
C LEU A 26 16.19 -0.55 11.24
N PRO A 27 16.91 -1.05 10.22
CA PRO A 27 16.81 -0.54 8.87
C PRO A 27 15.46 -0.90 8.24
N THR A 28 14.88 0.06 7.52
CA THR A 28 13.62 -0.10 6.81
C THR A 28 13.77 0.23 5.33
N THR A 29 12.74 -0.05 4.53
CA THR A 29 12.68 0.39 3.12
C THR A 29 12.80 1.91 2.99
N THR A 30 12.27 2.66 3.95
CA THR A 30 12.38 4.14 3.96
C THR A 30 13.83 4.57 4.11
N ASP A 31 14.59 3.92 5.02
CA ASP A 31 16.02 4.19 5.19
C ASP A 31 16.80 3.86 3.92
N ALA A 32 16.51 2.74 3.28
CA ALA A 32 17.11 2.36 2.01
C ALA A 32 16.81 3.39 0.90
N ASN A 33 15.54 3.81 0.78
CA ASN A 33 15.15 4.81 -0.22
C ASN A 33 15.83 6.17 0.02
N LEU A 34 16.04 6.55 1.28
CA LEU A 34 16.76 7.77 1.63
C LEU A 34 18.24 7.67 1.26
N VAL A 35 18.90 6.55 1.58
CA VAL A 35 20.32 6.31 1.24
C VAL A 35 20.54 6.29 -0.27
N LEU A 36 19.59 5.74 -1.04
CA LEU A 36 19.62 5.70 -2.50
C LEU A 36 19.27 7.03 -3.17
N GLY A 37 18.90 8.06 -2.40
CA GLY A 37 18.50 9.37 -2.93
C GLY A 37 17.12 9.40 -3.58
N LEU A 38 16.31 8.37 -3.37
CA LEU A 38 14.91 8.31 -3.85
C LEU A 38 13.97 9.18 -3.01
N LEU A 39 14.40 9.54 -1.79
CA LEU A 39 13.70 10.45 -0.88
C LEU A 39 14.58 11.66 -0.57
N SER A 40 13.97 12.84 -0.53
CA SER A 40 14.63 14.05 -0.04
C SER A 40 14.59 14.10 1.49
N ALA A 41 15.75 14.31 2.12
CA ALA A 41 15.84 14.44 3.57
C ALA A 41 15.09 15.68 4.11
N ASP A 42 15.05 16.75 3.33
CA ASP A 42 14.49 18.04 3.74
C ASP A 42 13.03 18.23 3.32
N TYR A 43 12.49 17.39 2.44
CA TYR A 43 11.13 17.54 1.90
C TYR A 43 10.31 16.27 2.01
N PHE A 44 10.27 15.68 3.19
CA PHE A 44 9.40 14.54 3.45
C PHE A 44 8.08 15.00 4.08
N ALA A 45 6.96 14.36 3.70
CA ALA A 45 5.61 14.74 4.12
C ALA A 45 5.29 16.25 3.88
N GLY A 46 5.72 16.78 2.73
CA GLY A 46 5.53 18.21 2.41
C GLY A 46 6.43 19.12 3.24
N GLY A 47 7.61 18.66 3.64
CA GLY A 47 8.58 19.42 4.48
C GLY A 47 8.27 19.44 5.97
N ARG A 48 7.25 18.69 6.42
CA ARG A 48 6.87 18.63 7.86
C ARG A 48 7.81 17.76 8.69
N ILE A 49 8.47 16.81 8.05
CA ILE A 49 9.39 15.87 8.71
C ILE A 49 10.73 15.96 8.00
N ARG A 50 11.77 16.23 8.75
CA ARG A 50 13.14 16.15 8.27
C ARG A 50 13.68 14.77 8.58
N LEU A 51 14.18 14.08 7.57
CA LEU A 51 14.76 12.75 7.72
C LEU A 51 16.25 12.86 8.08
N ASP A 52 16.76 11.91 8.86
CA ASP A 52 18.17 11.80 9.24
C ASP A 52 18.88 10.74 8.36
N PRO A 53 19.69 11.20 7.35
CA PRO A 53 20.43 10.27 6.50
C PRO A 53 21.53 9.51 7.26
N THR A 54 22.07 10.11 8.34
CA THR A 54 23.13 9.50 9.15
C THR A 54 22.57 8.32 9.94
N ALA A 55 21.39 8.48 10.53
CA ALA A 55 20.71 7.40 11.24
C ALA A 55 20.34 6.26 10.29
N ALA A 56 19.84 6.56 9.06
CA ALA A 56 19.54 5.56 8.05
C ALA A 56 20.79 4.74 7.66
N ARG A 57 21.90 5.44 7.34
CA ARG A 57 23.17 4.80 6.99
C ARG A 57 23.69 3.91 8.11
N ARG A 58 23.69 4.40 9.33
CA ARG A 58 24.13 3.64 10.50
C ARG A 58 23.30 2.37 10.69
N ALA A 59 21.98 2.46 10.63
CA ALA A 59 21.10 1.30 10.77
C ALA A 59 21.37 0.25 9.70
N ILE A 60 21.56 0.64 8.44
CA ILE A 60 21.89 -0.28 7.33
C ILE A 60 23.29 -0.87 7.52
N GLU A 61 24.27 -0.07 7.94
CA GLU A 61 25.64 -0.53 8.20
C GLU A 61 25.68 -1.59 9.28
N GLU A 62 25.10 -1.30 10.44
CA GLU A 62 25.16 -2.18 11.62
C GLU A 62 24.44 -3.52 11.41
N HIS A 63 23.29 -3.47 10.74
CA HIS A 63 22.41 -4.65 10.66
C HIS A 63 22.51 -5.43 9.35
N ILE A 64 23.02 -4.84 8.27
CA ILE A 64 23.01 -5.47 6.94
C ILE A 64 24.39 -5.40 6.28
N ALA A 65 24.93 -4.22 6.02
CA ALA A 65 26.13 -4.04 5.22
C ALA A 65 27.36 -4.69 5.89
N GLY A 66 27.62 -4.39 7.16
CA GLY A 66 28.72 -4.99 7.92
C GLY A 66 28.64 -6.50 8.00
N PRO A 67 27.54 -7.11 8.47
CA PRO A 67 27.38 -8.57 8.52
C PRO A 67 27.52 -9.29 7.18
N LEU A 68 27.21 -8.62 6.06
CA LEU A 68 27.29 -9.21 4.70
C LEU A 68 28.55 -8.82 3.95
N GLY A 69 29.42 -7.98 4.51
CA GLY A 69 30.68 -7.54 3.90
C GLY A 69 30.47 -6.70 2.64
N MET A 70 29.44 -5.87 2.59
CA MET A 70 29.09 -5.00 1.44
C MET A 70 29.05 -3.53 1.85
N THR A 71 28.99 -2.62 0.88
CA THR A 71 28.82 -1.20 1.18
C THR A 71 27.37 -0.90 1.58
N VAL A 72 27.16 0.23 2.26
CA VAL A 72 25.82 0.68 2.66
C VAL A 72 24.91 0.88 1.45
N GLU A 73 25.44 1.40 0.35
CA GLU A 73 24.71 1.57 -0.90
C GLU A 73 24.32 0.24 -1.54
N GLN A 74 25.22 -0.75 -1.52
CA GLN A 74 24.91 -2.10 -2.01
C GLN A 74 23.82 -2.76 -1.17
N ALA A 75 23.91 -2.62 0.16
CA ALA A 75 22.90 -3.12 1.08
C ALA A 75 21.54 -2.44 0.85
N ALA A 76 21.51 -1.12 0.75
CA ALA A 76 20.30 -0.35 0.46
C ALA A 76 19.68 -0.74 -0.89
N ALA A 77 20.50 -0.91 -1.94
CA ALA A 77 20.03 -1.38 -3.25
C ALA A 77 19.46 -2.81 -3.17
N GLY A 78 20.09 -3.69 -2.40
CA GLY A 78 19.57 -5.03 -2.12
C GLY A 78 18.21 -5.01 -1.43
N MET A 79 18.07 -4.19 -0.37
CA MET A 79 16.80 -3.99 0.33
C MET A 79 15.71 -3.47 -0.60
N TYR A 80 16.03 -2.48 -1.42
CA TYR A 80 15.11 -1.89 -2.39
C TYR A 80 14.63 -2.93 -3.42
N ARG A 81 15.55 -3.75 -3.97
CA ARG A 81 15.22 -4.82 -4.91
C ARG A 81 14.30 -5.87 -4.28
N VAL A 82 14.62 -6.34 -3.07
CA VAL A 82 13.77 -7.31 -2.36
C VAL A 82 12.37 -6.75 -2.14
N ALA A 83 12.26 -5.44 -1.79
CA ALA A 83 10.96 -4.77 -1.68
C ALA A 83 10.18 -4.80 -2.99
N CYS A 84 10.81 -4.41 -4.09
CA CYS A 84 10.17 -4.36 -5.41
C CYS A 84 9.76 -5.75 -5.88
N THR A 85 10.61 -6.77 -5.69
CA THR A 85 10.29 -8.17 -6.04
C THR A 85 9.09 -8.67 -5.25
N ASN A 86 9.03 -8.42 -3.93
CA ASN A 86 7.88 -8.83 -3.11
C ASN A 86 6.58 -8.13 -3.56
N MET A 87 6.67 -6.86 -3.97
CA MET A 87 5.51 -6.13 -4.53
C MET A 87 5.10 -6.69 -5.90
N ALA A 88 6.05 -7.03 -6.77
CA ALA A 88 5.78 -7.66 -8.05
C ALA A 88 5.11 -9.03 -7.88
N GLU A 89 5.54 -9.84 -6.89
CA GLU A 89 4.84 -11.09 -6.55
C GLU A 89 3.38 -10.84 -6.14
N GLY A 90 3.12 -9.78 -5.36
CA GLY A 90 1.75 -9.39 -5.04
C GLY A 90 0.90 -9.06 -6.28
N VAL A 91 1.49 -8.41 -7.29
CA VAL A 91 0.81 -8.17 -8.58
C VAL A 91 0.57 -9.48 -9.33
N ARG A 92 1.54 -10.40 -9.35
CA ARG A 92 1.36 -11.75 -9.95
C ARG A 92 0.21 -12.53 -9.33
N GLU A 93 0.05 -12.44 -8.00
CA GLU A 93 -1.05 -13.08 -7.27
C GLU A 93 -2.44 -12.62 -7.77
N VAL A 94 -2.60 -11.33 -8.03
CA VAL A 94 -3.89 -10.78 -8.44
C VAL A 94 -4.10 -10.75 -9.95
N THR A 95 -3.08 -11.04 -10.74
CA THR A 95 -3.13 -11.09 -12.21
C THR A 95 -2.95 -12.52 -12.72
N ILE A 96 -1.74 -13.03 -12.75
CA ILE A 96 -1.37 -14.31 -13.38
C ILE A 96 -2.14 -15.47 -12.73
N LYS A 97 -2.24 -15.54 -11.41
CA LYS A 97 -3.01 -16.58 -10.73
C LYS A 97 -4.51 -16.52 -11.01
N ARG A 98 -5.00 -15.40 -11.55
CA ARG A 98 -6.39 -15.25 -12.03
C ARG A 98 -6.51 -15.36 -13.54
N GLY A 99 -5.48 -15.86 -14.22
CA GLY A 99 -5.46 -16.06 -15.67
C GLY A 99 -5.36 -14.76 -16.48
N ARG A 100 -4.83 -13.70 -15.91
CA ARG A 100 -4.62 -12.40 -16.58
C ARG A 100 -3.14 -12.14 -16.81
N ASP A 101 -2.77 -11.73 -18.01
CA ASP A 101 -1.39 -11.34 -18.33
C ASP A 101 -1.15 -9.88 -17.93
N PRO A 102 -0.24 -9.58 -16.99
CA PRO A 102 0.04 -8.21 -16.57
C PRO A 102 0.56 -7.32 -17.69
N ARG A 103 1.15 -7.89 -18.74
CA ARG A 103 1.67 -7.15 -19.92
C ARG A 103 0.56 -6.49 -20.76
N GLU A 104 -0.66 -6.95 -20.63
CA GLU A 104 -1.83 -6.39 -21.31
C GLU A 104 -2.47 -5.21 -20.58
N PHE A 105 -1.93 -4.83 -19.42
CA PHE A 105 -2.48 -3.77 -18.56
C PHE A 105 -1.50 -2.61 -18.38
N ALA A 106 -2.05 -1.43 -18.11
CA ALA A 106 -1.28 -0.31 -17.57
C ALA A 106 -1.19 -0.41 -16.04
N LEU A 107 -0.03 -0.09 -15.49
CA LEU A 107 0.15 0.04 -14.04
C LEU A 107 -0.23 1.44 -13.59
N ILE A 108 -1.36 1.59 -12.89
CA ILE A 108 -1.73 2.85 -12.25
C ILE A 108 -1.08 2.90 -10.87
N VAL A 109 -0.28 3.92 -10.64
CA VAL A 109 0.53 4.06 -9.43
C VAL A 109 -0.10 5.07 -8.49
N ALA A 110 -0.54 4.60 -7.33
CA ALA A 110 -1.17 5.41 -6.29
C ALA A 110 -0.37 5.39 -4.99
N GLY A 111 -0.56 6.42 -4.18
CA GLY A 111 0.12 6.61 -2.91
C GLY A 111 1.44 7.38 -3.01
N GLY A 112 1.93 7.90 -1.88
CA GLY A 112 3.15 8.70 -1.84
C GLY A 112 4.43 7.87 -2.09
N ALA A 113 4.46 6.62 -1.66
CA ALA A 113 5.61 5.72 -1.84
C ALA A 113 5.53 4.87 -3.12
N GLY A 114 4.34 4.67 -3.69
CA GLY A 114 4.14 3.85 -4.89
C GLY A 114 5.07 4.22 -6.04
N PRO A 115 5.18 5.50 -6.44
CA PRO A 115 6.04 5.93 -7.53
C PRO A 115 7.52 5.59 -7.35
N LEU A 116 8.01 5.50 -6.11
CA LEU A 116 9.42 5.17 -5.84
C LEU A 116 9.78 3.75 -6.28
N HIS A 117 8.84 2.84 -6.34
CA HIS A 117 9.04 1.42 -6.60
C HIS A 117 8.50 0.96 -7.97
N SER A 118 7.58 1.73 -8.56
CA SER A 118 6.78 1.31 -9.71
C SER A 118 7.61 0.96 -10.94
N CYS A 119 8.71 1.67 -11.20
CA CYS A 119 9.56 1.41 -12.36
C CYS A 119 10.19 0.01 -12.34
N LEU A 120 10.72 -0.43 -11.18
CA LEU A 120 11.27 -1.77 -11.06
C LEU A 120 10.18 -2.85 -11.06
N ILE A 121 9.03 -2.57 -10.46
CA ILE A 121 7.88 -3.49 -10.49
C ILE A 121 7.39 -3.69 -11.92
N ALA A 122 7.23 -2.61 -12.68
CA ALA A 122 6.80 -2.69 -14.08
C ALA A 122 7.82 -3.43 -14.95
N ALA A 123 9.12 -3.16 -14.75
CA ALA A 123 10.18 -3.86 -15.47
C ALA A 123 10.20 -5.37 -15.16
N ASP A 124 9.97 -5.76 -13.88
CA ASP A 124 9.93 -7.16 -13.45
C ASP A 124 8.70 -7.93 -13.97
N LEU A 125 7.66 -7.21 -14.36
CA LEU A 125 6.40 -7.74 -14.89
C LEU A 125 6.22 -7.52 -16.40
N ASP A 126 7.21 -6.93 -17.09
CA ASP A 126 7.14 -6.54 -18.49
C ASP A 126 5.94 -5.63 -18.82
N ILE A 127 5.52 -4.78 -17.88
CA ILE A 127 4.44 -3.81 -18.07
C ILE A 127 5.01 -2.59 -18.81
N ALA A 128 4.53 -2.37 -20.03
CA ALA A 128 5.03 -1.32 -20.90
C ALA A 128 4.57 0.10 -20.53
N LEU A 129 3.43 0.23 -19.86
CA LEU A 129 2.81 1.54 -19.56
C LEU A 129 2.59 1.70 -18.06
N GLN A 130 3.11 2.81 -17.51
CA GLN A 130 2.84 3.25 -16.16
C GLN A 130 2.13 4.62 -16.19
N ILE A 131 1.13 4.78 -15.35
CA ILE A 131 0.39 6.03 -15.18
C ILE A 131 0.54 6.47 -13.73
N VAL A 132 1.22 7.58 -13.52
CA VAL A 132 1.36 8.22 -12.21
C VAL A 132 0.48 9.47 -12.22
N PRO A 133 -0.74 9.43 -11.64
CA PRO A 133 -1.60 10.61 -11.59
C PRO A 133 -0.91 11.75 -10.82
N ARG A 134 -1.21 12.99 -11.20
CA ARG A 134 -0.70 14.18 -10.51
C ARG A 134 -1.01 14.14 -9.01
N GLU A 135 -2.19 13.64 -8.68
CA GLU A 135 -2.72 13.49 -7.32
C GLU A 135 -2.38 12.14 -6.69
N SER A 136 -1.37 11.40 -7.20
CA SER A 136 -1.06 10.02 -6.77
C SER A 136 -0.95 9.87 -5.26
N SER A 137 -0.35 10.84 -4.56
CA SER A 137 -0.17 10.80 -3.10
C SER A 137 -1.49 10.91 -2.31
N VAL A 138 -2.53 11.46 -2.92
CA VAL A 138 -3.87 11.68 -2.34
C VAL A 138 -4.98 11.09 -3.21
N LEU A 139 -4.65 10.14 -4.07
CA LEU A 139 -5.58 9.58 -5.06
C LEU A 139 -6.85 9.00 -4.43
N CYS A 140 -6.73 8.38 -3.25
CA CYS A 140 -7.90 7.88 -2.52
C CYS A 140 -8.86 9.00 -2.11
N ALA A 141 -8.33 10.13 -1.64
CA ALA A 141 -9.16 11.29 -1.28
C ALA A 141 -9.80 11.92 -2.52
N ALA A 142 -9.06 12.05 -3.63
CA ALA A 142 -9.60 12.49 -4.90
C ALA A 142 -10.71 11.55 -5.41
N GLY A 143 -10.52 10.24 -5.29
CA GLY A 143 -11.52 9.23 -5.63
C GLY A 143 -12.78 9.34 -4.78
N MET A 144 -12.64 9.60 -3.48
CA MET A 144 -13.78 9.81 -2.58
C MET A 144 -14.61 11.03 -2.97
N LEU A 145 -13.96 12.11 -3.41
CA LEU A 145 -14.67 13.32 -3.88
C LEU A 145 -15.43 13.07 -5.20
N ALA A 146 -14.99 12.10 -6.00
CA ALA A 146 -15.62 11.74 -7.27
C ALA A 146 -16.59 10.55 -7.14
N SER A 147 -16.73 9.98 -5.97
CA SER A 147 -17.61 8.82 -5.72
C SER A 147 -18.97 9.26 -5.25
N ASP A 148 -20.00 8.52 -5.68
CA ASP A 148 -21.34 8.67 -5.12
C ASP A 148 -21.37 8.15 -3.68
N LEU A 149 -22.28 8.73 -2.90
CA LEU A 149 -22.58 8.28 -1.56
C LEU A 149 -23.23 6.89 -1.62
N ARG A 150 -22.62 5.88 -0.97
CA ARG A 150 -23.11 4.51 -1.03
C ARG A 150 -23.11 3.86 0.33
N HIS A 151 -24.27 3.40 0.75
CA HIS A 151 -24.47 2.59 1.96
C HIS A 151 -24.89 1.18 1.61
N ASN A 152 -24.33 0.21 2.33
CA ASN A 152 -24.71 -1.20 2.19
C ASN A 152 -25.38 -1.68 3.47
N PHE A 153 -26.60 -2.18 3.32
CA PHE A 153 -27.35 -2.78 4.43
C PHE A 153 -27.49 -4.27 4.17
N VAL A 154 -27.18 -5.08 5.18
CA VAL A 154 -27.23 -6.53 5.07
C VAL A 154 -28.05 -7.10 6.23
N ARG A 155 -28.99 -7.99 5.91
CA ARG A 155 -29.77 -8.77 6.89
C ARG A 155 -29.77 -10.23 6.46
N THR A 156 -29.57 -11.12 7.40
CA THR A 156 -29.66 -12.55 7.13
C THR A 156 -31.12 -12.98 7.06
N PHE A 157 -31.48 -13.66 5.97
CA PHE A 157 -32.77 -14.32 5.82
C PHE A 157 -32.50 -15.80 5.45
N ILE A 158 -33.06 -16.70 6.28
CA ILE A 158 -32.92 -18.14 6.06
C ILE A 158 -34.27 -18.69 5.61
N GLY A 159 -34.32 -19.27 4.42
CA GLY A 159 -35.48 -19.93 3.85
C GLY A 159 -35.06 -21.05 2.91
N ARG A 160 -35.92 -22.06 2.72
CA ARG A 160 -35.74 -23.12 1.71
C ARG A 160 -36.56 -22.80 0.48
N PHE A 161 -35.97 -22.86 -0.68
CA PHE A 161 -36.72 -22.84 -1.93
C PHE A 161 -37.32 -24.23 -2.15
N PRO A 162 -38.64 -24.39 -2.56
CA PRO A 162 -39.56 -23.30 -2.93
C PRO A 162 -40.39 -22.68 -1.78
N ASP A 163 -40.24 -23.13 -0.54
CA ASP A 163 -41.09 -22.79 0.61
C ASP A 163 -40.68 -21.47 1.28
N ILE A 164 -40.26 -20.49 0.49
CA ILE A 164 -39.86 -19.17 1.00
C ILE A 164 -41.08 -18.40 1.47
N ASP A 165 -41.04 -17.92 2.72
CA ASP A 165 -42.01 -16.96 3.26
C ASP A 165 -41.75 -15.57 2.66
N TRP A 166 -42.42 -15.29 1.53
CA TRP A 166 -42.29 -14.03 0.79
C TRP A 166 -42.79 -12.83 1.59
N THR A 167 -43.75 -13.00 2.47
CA THR A 167 -44.26 -11.93 3.36
C THR A 167 -43.17 -11.50 4.34
N ARG A 168 -42.53 -12.47 4.99
CA ARG A 168 -41.41 -12.22 5.88
C ARG A 168 -40.20 -11.63 5.14
N LEU A 169 -39.87 -12.11 3.94
CA LEU A 169 -38.81 -11.51 3.14
C LEU A 169 -39.14 -10.06 2.80
N GLY A 170 -40.36 -9.77 2.38
CA GLY A 170 -40.82 -8.41 2.10
C GLY A 170 -40.66 -7.47 3.29
N SER A 171 -40.98 -7.95 4.52
CA SER A 171 -40.78 -7.13 5.73
C SER A 171 -39.31 -6.85 6.03
N VAL A 172 -38.42 -7.80 5.78
CA VAL A 172 -36.96 -7.58 5.92
C VAL A 172 -36.45 -6.55 4.92
N VAL A 173 -36.89 -6.63 3.66
CA VAL A 173 -36.53 -5.64 2.62
C VAL A 173 -37.05 -4.25 2.98
N ALA A 174 -38.32 -4.14 3.41
CA ALA A 174 -38.89 -2.85 3.82
C ALA A 174 -38.15 -2.23 5.02
N ALA A 175 -37.72 -3.06 5.98
CA ALA A 175 -36.91 -2.59 7.11
C ALA A 175 -35.54 -2.06 6.64
N LEU A 176 -34.85 -2.76 5.71
CA LEU A 176 -33.59 -2.30 5.13
C LEU A 176 -33.75 -0.98 4.38
N GLN A 177 -34.83 -0.84 3.60
CA GLN A 177 -35.16 0.43 2.91
C GLN A 177 -35.41 1.56 3.91
N GLY A 178 -36.13 1.29 4.98
CA GLY A 178 -36.37 2.26 6.04
C GLY A 178 -35.09 2.72 6.74
N ASP A 179 -34.18 1.80 7.02
CA ASP A 179 -32.87 2.12 7.59
C ASP A 179 -32.03 2.96 6.60
N GLY A 180 -32.05 2.62 5.31
CA GLY A 180 -31.38 3.38 4.26
C GLY A 180 -31.91 4.80 4.12
N ASN A 181 -33.22 4.96 4.04
CA ASN A 181 -33.85 6.29 3.93
C ASN A 181 -33.54 7.18 5.15
N LYS A 182 -33.50 6.62 6.35
CA LYS A 182 -33.12 7.37 7.56
C LYS A 182 -31.67 7.86 7.46
N MET A 183 -30.76 7.03 6.97
CA MET A 183 -29.35 7.40 6.83
C MET A 183 -29.17 8.51 5.81
N LEU A 184 -29.79 8.40 4.63
CA LEU A 184 -29.73 9.45 3.59
C LEU A 184 -30.30 10.77 4.10
N ALA A 185 -31.42 10.73 4.84
CA ALA A 185 -31.99 11.93 5.43
C ALA A 185 -31.08 12.60 6.48
N GLN A 186 -30.28 11.83 7.23
CA GLN A 186 -29.27 12.38 8.16
C GLN A 186 -28.11 13.08 7.42
N GLU A 187 -27.82 12.64 6.23
CA GLU A 187 -26.75 13.18 5.37
C GLU A 187 -27.22 14.35 4.47
N ASN A 188 -28.49 14.75 4.57
CA ASN A 188 -29.11 15.79 3.76
C ASN A 188 -29.11 15.50 2.24
N VAL A 189 -29.26 14.22 1.87
CA VAL A 189 -29.35 13.74 0.48
C VAL A 189 -30.76 13.19 0.21
#